data_22a7003cb6b7693cd26c26a11b7f9953
#
_entry.id   22a7003cb6b7693cd26c26a11b7f9953
#
_cell.length_a   1.000
_cell.length_b   1.000
_cell.length_c   1.000
_cell.angle_alpha   90.00
_cell.angle_beta   90.00
_cell.angle_gamma   90.00
#
_symmetry.space_group_name_H-M   'P 1'
#
loop_
_entity.id
_entity.type
_entity.pdbx_description
1 polymer ?
#
loop_
_entity_poly.entity_id
_entity_poly.type
_entity_poly.pdbx_seq_one_letter_code
_entity_poly.pdbx_strand_id
1 'polypeptide(L)'
;MKLLYLIPARRGSKGLPGKNVKVLGEKPLVSYSIEFALKNMKVGDVLCVSSNDNEVLSIAKEMGVDIPFKRPEEYATDTASSYDLIMHALTFYENAGYSFDAILLLQPTSPFRDNEDLNNMIAAYTDDLDMVVSVKQSKENPYFNLFEENSEGYLIKSKAGNFLRRQDCPQVLAYNGSMYLINTSSVKKYSFSEFSKIKKVLMPDERSIDIDTYADWKLAEFYLKNVK
;
A
#
# COMPACT_ATOMS: atom_id res chain seq x y z
N MET A 1 -19.04 -3.20 8.59
CA MET A 1 -18.22 -3.01 7.37
C MET A 1 -17.57 -4.34 7.03
N LYS A 2 -17.79 -4.84 5.82
CA LYS A 2 -17.16 -6.05 5.27
C LYS A 2 -16.00 -5.64 4.36
N LEU A 3 -14.82 -6.21 4.58
CA LEU A 3 -13.61 -5.84 3.88
C LEU A 3 -13.11 -6.95 2.95
N LEU A 4 -12.65 -6.55 1.77
CA LEU A 4 -11.74 -7.34 0.96
C LEU A 4 -10.30 -6.91 1.31
N TYR A 5 -9.58 -7.73 2.07
CA TYR A 5 -8.15 -7.57 2.29
C TYR A 5 -7.43 -8.04 1.02
N LEU A 6 -6.72 -7.14 0.36
CA LEU A 6 -6.03 -7.42 -0.91
C LEU A 6 -4.53 -7.21 -0.76
N ILE A 7 -3.77 -8.28 -0.97
CA ILE A 7 -2.30 -8.27 -0.90
C ILE A 7 -1.75 -8.50 -2.31
N PRO A 8 -1.22 -7.44 -2.99
CA PRO A 8 -0.65 -7.57 -4.32
C PRO A 8 0.83 -7.98 -4.24
N ALA A 9 1.17 -9.16 -4.74
CA ALA A 9 2.53 -9.69 -4.69
C ALA A 9 2.94 -10.30 -6.04
N ARG A 10 3.18 -9.45 -7.05
CA ARG A 10 3.59 -9.92 -8.37
C ARG A 10 5.02 -10.45 -8.39
N ARG A 11 5.30 -11.35 -9.33
CA ARG A 11 6.65 -11.76 -9.71
C ARG A 11 7.38 -10.59 -10.39
N GLY A 12 8.70 -10.52 -10.26
CA GLY A 12 9.52 -9.60 -11.07
C GLY A 12 9.58 -8.17 -10.56
N SER A 13 9.82 -7.96 -9.26
CA SER A 13 10.14 -6.63 -8.72
C SER A 13 11.43 -6.08 -9.31
N LYS A 14 11.41 -4.85 -9.89
CA LYS A 14 12.57 -4.24 -10.57
C LYS A 14 13.69 -3.84 -9.61
N GLY A 15 13.35 -3.22 -8.50
CA GLY A 15 14.35 -2.68 -7.56
C GLY A 15 15.03 -3.75 -6.70
N LEU A 16 14.28 -4.78 -6.29
CA LEU A 16 14.79 -5.92 -5.54
C LEU A 16 14.12 -7.20 -6.05
N PRO A 17 14.75 -7.94 -6.98
CA PRO A 17 14.19 -9.16 -7.55
C PRO A 17 13.82 -10.20 -6.48
N GLY A 18 12.65 -10.82 -6.62
CA GLY A 18 12.17 -11.83 -5.68
C GLY A 18 11.82 -11.31 -4.28
N LYS A 19 11.68 -10.01 -4.08
CA LYS A 19 11.54 -9.41 -2.75
C LYS A 19 10.39 -9.99 -1.93
N ASN A 20 9.27 -10.36 -2.55
CA ASN A 20 8.10 -10.87 -1.84
C ASN A 20 8.36 -12.21 -1.12
N VAL A 21 9.21 -13.05 -1.70
CA VAL A 21 9.58 -14.37 -1.14
C VAL A 21 10.91 -14.34 -0.38
N LYS A 22 11.66 -13.25 -0.48
CA LYS A 22 12.92 -13.09 0.24
C LYS A 22 12.69 -13.00 1.74
N VAL A 23 13.51 -13.70 2.52
CA VAL A 23 13.40 -13.76 3.98
C VAL A 23 13.90 -12.45 4.61
N LEU A 24 13.00 -11.74 5.27
CA LEU A 24 13.27 -10.57 6.10
C LEU A 24 13.11 -10.97 7.57
N GLY A 25 14.21 -10.97 8.32
CA GLY A 25 14.20 -11.55 9.66
C GLY A 25 14.02 -13.08 9.60
N GLU A 26 12.88 -13.57 10.08
CA GLU A 26 12.62 -15.02 10.21
C GLU A 26 11.63 -15.57 9.15
N LYS A 27 11.05 -14.73 8.30
CA LYS A 27 9.99 -15.13 7.37
C LYS A 27 10.02 -14.34 6.05
N PRO A 28 9.41 -14.87 4.97
CA PRO A 28 9.26 -14.17 3.71
C PRO A 28 8.56 -12.81 3.87
N LEU A 29 8.95 -11.81 3.07
CA LEU A 29 8.39 -10.46 3.16
C LEU A 29 6.86 -10.44 3.05
N VAL A 30 6.28 -11.21 2.13
CA VAL A 30 4.83 -11.28 1.95
C VAL A 30 4.09 -11.78 3.19
N SER A 31 4.72 -12.63 3.98
CA SER A 31 4.14 -13.23 5.19
C SER A 31 3.76 -12.19 6.24
N TYR A 32 4.48 -11.06 6.33
CA TYR A 32 4.12 -9.96 7.24
C TYR A 32 2.73 -9.39 6.95
N SER A 33 2.41 -9.18 5.67
CA SER A 33 1.10 -8.67 5.27
C SER A 33 0.00 -9.71 5.43
N ILE A 34 0.30 -11.00 5.17
CA ILE A 34 -0.66 -12.10 5.35
C ILE A 34 -1.01 -12.26 6.83
N GLU A 35 -0.02 -12.33 7.72
CA GLU A 35 -0.24 -12.43 9.17
C GLU A 35 -1.03 -11.23 9.70
N PHE A 36 -0.67 -10.02 9.25
CA PHE A 36 -1.39 -8.83 9.63
C PHE A 36 -2.88 -8.90 9.22
N ALA A 37 -3.17 -9.33 7.99
CA ALA A 37 -4.53 -9.52 7.52
C ALA A 37 -5.27 -10.57 8.36
N LEU A 38 -4.73 -11.79 8.49
CA LEU A 38 -5.33 -12.89 9.24
C LEU A 38 -5.63 -12.51 10.70
N LYS A 39 -4.77 -11.73 11.34
CA LYS A 39 -4.95 -11.26 12.72
C LYS A 39 -6.09 -10.26 12.87
N ASN A 40 -6.38 -9.48 11.83
CA ASN A 40 -7.32 -8.35 11.90
C ASN A 40 -8.66 -8.60 11.22
N MET A 41 -8.77 -9.64 10.40
CA MET A 41 -10.02 -10.02 9.73
C MET A 41 -11.13 -10.33 10.72
N LYS A 42 -12.35 -9.97 10.33
CA LYS A 42 -13.60 -10.26 11.05
C LYS A 42 -14.45 -11.24 10.25
N VAL A 43 -15.47 -11.78 10.89
CA VAL A 43 -16.44 -12.64 10.21
C VAL A 43 -17.09 -11.87 9.05
N GLY A 44 -17.02 -12.43 7.87
CA GLY A 44 -17.53 -11.85 6.61
C GLY A 44 -16.47 -11.12 5.78
N ASP A 45 -15.25 -10.89 6.31
CA ASP A 45 -14.13 -10.42 5.53
C ASP A 45 -13.51 -11.53 4.67
N VAL A 46 -12.84 -11.14 3.60
CA VAL A 46 -12.12 -12.06 2.70
C VAL A 46 -10.67 -11.59 2.56
N LEU A 47 -9.72 -12.54 2.57
CA LEU A 47 -8.32 -12.28 2.25
C LEU A 47 -8.00 -12.80 0.86
N CYS A 48 -7.54 -11.91 -0.01
CA CYS A 48 -7.07 -12.20 -1.35
C CYS A 48 -5.56 -11.91 -1.47
N VAL A 49 -4.75 -12.93 -1.67
CA VAL A 49 -3.36 -12.78 -2.09
C VAL A 49 -3.32 -12.87 -3.62
N SER A 50 -3.24 -11.72 -4.28
CA SER A 50 -3.19 -11.66 -5.74
C SER A 50 -1.74 -11.73 -6.21
N SER A 51 -1.37 -12.85 -6.84
CA SER A 51 -0.01 -13.11 -7.33
C SER A 51 -0.01 -13.96 -8.61
N ASN A 52 0.98 -13.73 -9.49
CA ASN A 52 1.37 -14.62 -10.56
C ASN A 52 2.62 -15.46 -10.23
N ASP A 53 3.16 -15.30 -9.01
CA ASP A 53 4.31 -16.04 -8.49
C ASP A 53 3.86 -17.28 -7.72
N ASN A 54 4.22 -18.46 -8.19
CA ASN A 54 3.83 -19.72 -7.56
C ASN A 54 4.40 -19.87 -6.13
N GLU A 55 5.58 -19.31 -5.86
CA GLU A 55 6.20 -19.36 -4.53
C GLU A 55 5.41 -18.51 -3.53
N VAL A 56 4.99 -17.30 -3.92
CA VAL A 56 4.09 -16.46 -3.13
C VAL A 56 2.77 -17.18 -2.83
N LEU A 57 2.17 -17.83 -3.85
CA LEU A 57 0.91 -18.56 -3.69
C LEU A 57 1.07 -19.78 -2.76
N SER A 58 2.22 -20.49 -2.83
CA SER A 58 2.53 -21.59 -1.91
C SER A 58 2.62 -21.09 -0.47
N ILE A 59 3.40 -20.03 -0.22
CA ILE A 59 3.53 -19.41 1.10
C ILE A 59 2.16 -19.01 1.66
N ALA A 60 1.33 -18.35 0.86
CA ALA A 60 0.00 -17.94 1.30
C ALA A 60 -0.89 -19.14 1.64
N LYS A 61 -0.86 -20.21 0.82
CA LYS A 61 -1.59 -21.44 1.08
C LYS A 61 -1.12 -22.16 2.36
N GLU A 62 0.19 -22.23 2.60
CA GLU A 62 0.77 -22.79 3.82
C GLU A 62 0.36 -22.01 5.07
N MET A 63 0.11 -20.71 4.92
CA MET A 63 -0.43 -19.85 5.98
C MET A 63 -1.97 -19.92 6.13
N GLY A 64 -2.64 -20.84 5.41
CA GLY A 64 -4.09 -21.06 5.52
C GLY A 64 -4.94 -20.08 4.68
N VAL A 65 -4.36 -19.36 3.75
CA VAL A 65 -5.11 -18.48 2.84
C VAL A 65 -5.67 -19.29 1.67
N ASP A 66 -6.96 -19.11 1.39
CA ASP A 66 -7.56 -19.66 0.18
C ASP A 66 -7.03 -18.95 -1.07
N ILE A 67 -6.64 -19.71 -2.09
CA ILE A 67 -6.08 -19.21 -3.34
C ILE A 67 -7.00 -19.63 -4.49
N PRO A 68 -8.10 -18.92 -4.72
CA PRO A 68 -9.09 -19.31 -5.71
C PRO A 68 -8.66 -19.04 -7.14
N PHE A 69 -7.65 -18.19 -7.34
CA PHE A 69 -7.08 -17.89 -8.65
C PHE A 69 -5.59 -17.55 -8.58
N LYS A 70 -4.91 -17.73 -9.70
CA LYS A 70 -3.61 -17.14 -9.98
C LYS A 70 -3.85 -15.85 -10.78
N ARG A 71 -3.18 -14.73 -10.41
CA ARG A 71 -3.30 -13.47 -11.14
C ARG A 71 -2.95 -13.66 -12.61
N PRO A 72 -3.81 -13.26 -13.55
CA PRO A 72 -3.48 -13.23 -14.97
C PRO A 72 -2.25 -12.35 -15.27
N GLU A 73 -1.45 -12.75 -16.25
CA GLU A 73 -0.19 -12.08 -16.58
C GLU A 73 -0.39 -10.62 -17.02
N GLU A 74 -1.52 -10.31 -17.67
CA GLU A 74 -1.87 -8.95 -18.08
C GLU A 74 -1.98 -7.99 -16.90
N TYR A 75 -2.37 -8.46 -15.69
CA TYR A 75 -2.41 -7.68 -14.46
C TYR A 75 -1.13 -7.77 -13.63
N ALA A 76 -0.09 -8.42 -14.15
CA ALA A 76 1.20 -8.59 -13.47
C ALA A 76 2.35 -7.87 -14.17
N THR A 77 2.08 -7.15 -15.26
CA THR A 77 3.07 -6.36 -16.01
C THR A 77 3.56 -5.15 -15.22
N ASP A 78 4.65 -4.54 -15.67
CA ASP A 78 5.17 -3.30 -15.08
C ASP A 78 4.26 -2.08 -15.31
N THR A 79 3.39 -2.16 -16.31
CA THR A 79 2.43 -1.11 -16.68
C THR A 79 1.03 -1.36 -16.12
N ALA A 80 0.78 -2.55 -15.57
CA ALA A 80 -0.50 -2.86 -14.94
C ALA A 80 -0.74 -1.95 -13.75
N SER A 81 -1.88 -1.26 -13.74
CA SER A 81 -2.22 -0.34 -12.68
C SER A 81 -2.71 -1.07 -11.42
N SER A 82 -2.59 -0.42 -10.27
CA SER A 82 -3.22 -0.92 -9.04
C SER A 82 -4.75 -0.98 -9.18
N TYR A 83 -5.32 -0.12 -10.01
CA TYR A 83 -6.75 -0.12 -10.32
C TYR A 83 -7.19 -1.43 -10.98
N ASP A 84 -6.51 -1.87 -12.05
CA ASP A 84 -6.85 -3.10 -12.77
C ASP A 84 -6.77 -4.33 -11.87
N LEU A 85 -5.74 -4.37 -11.04
CA LEU A 85 -5.56 -5.41 -10.03
C LEU A 85 -6.74 -5.47 -9.04
N ILE A 86 -7.14 -4.31 -8.51
CA ILE A 86 -8.25 -4.21 -7.55
C ILE A 86 -9.55 -4.63 -8.21
N MET A 87 -9.83 -4.13 -9.41
CA MET A 87 -11.04 -4.46 -10.15
C MET A 87 -11.11 -5.94 -10.52
N HIS A 88 -9.98 -6.55 -10.90
CA HIS A 88 -9.91 -8.00 -11.14
C HIS A 88 -10.30 -8.80 -9.87
N ALA A 89 -9.68 -8.50 -8.73
CA ALA A 89 -9.98 -9.20 -7.48
C ALA A 89 -11.43 -8.98 -7.04
N LEU A 90 -11.89 -7.73 -7.05
CA LEU A 90 -13.25 -7.36 -6.66
C LEU A 90 -14.30 -8.08 -7.52
N THR A 91 -14.15 -8.01 -8.86
CA THR A 91 -15.08 -8.67 -9.80
C THR A 91 -15.10 -10.18 -9.63
N PHE A 92 -13.95 -10.81 -9.37
CA PHE A 92 -13.88 -12.24 -9.11
C PHE A 92 -14.76 -12.63 -7.91
N TYR A 93 -14.60 -11.95 -6.76
CA TYR A 93 -15.36 -12.29 -5.57
C TYR A 93 -16.84 -11.90 -5.67
N GLU A 94 -17.18 -10.80 -6.35
CA GLU A 94 -18.56 -10.41 -6.58
C GLU A 94 -19.31 -11.44 -7.46
N ASN A 95 -18.67 -11.97 -8.49
CA ASN A 95 -19.20 -13.05 -9.30
C ASN A 95 -19.39 -14.35 -8.50
N ALA A 96 -18.64 -14.55 -7.42
CA ALA A 96 -18.80 -15.64 -6.48
C ALA A 96 -19.86 -15.36 -5.38
N GLY A 97 -20.57 -14.22 -5.46
CA GLY A 97 -21.66 -13.86 -4.55
C GLY A 97 -21.24 -13.08 -3.30
N TYR A 98 -19.98 -12.62 -3.22
CA TYR A 98 -19.54 -11.76 -2.13
C TYR A 98 -19.90 -10.30 -2.38
N SER A 99 -19.97 -9.52 -1.31
CA SER A 99 -20.12 -8.06 -1.36
C SER A 99 -19.26 -7.42 -0.27
N PHE A 100 -18.60 -6.31 -0.61
CA PHE A 100 -17.70 -5.59 0.30
C PHE A 100 -18.06 -4.10 0.34
N ASP A 101 -17.94 -3.52 1.53
CA ASP A 101 -18.11 -2.08 1.72
C ASP A 101 -16.82 -1.34 1.27
N ALA A 102 -15.66 -1.94 1.56
CA ALA A 102 -14.36 -1.37 1.16
C ALA A 102 -13.31 -2.46 0.87
N ILE A 103 -12.28 -2.07 0.13
CA ILE A 103 -11.08 -2.86 -0.12
C ILE A 103 -9.95 -2.31 0.75
N LEU A 104 -9.33 -3.16 1.58
CA LEU A 104 -8.10 -2.83 2.30
C LEU A 104 -6.90 -3.37 1.52
N LEU A 105 -6.26 -2.51 0.73
CA LEU A 105 -5.05 -2.85 0.00
C LEU A 105 -3.86 -2.77 0.94
N LEU A 106 -3.13 -3.89 1.10
CA LEU A 106 -1.97 -4.05 1.95
C LEU A 106 -0.73 -4.33 1.10
N GLN A 107 0.17 -3.35 0.97
CA GLN A 107 1.39 -3.56 0.19
C GLN A 107 2.39 -4.43 0.96
N PRO A 108 2.91 -5.52 0.38
CA PRO A 108 3.94 -6.35 1.02
C PRO A 108 5.21 -5.59 1.37
N THR A 109 5.53 -4.56 0.59
CA THR A 109 6.74 -3.75 0.73
C THR A 109 6.80 -2.89 1.99
N SER A 110 5.69 -2.77 2.72
CA SER A 110 5.59 -2.01 3.97
C SER A 110 5.21 -2.94 5.13
N PRO A 111 6.15 -3.74 5.66
CA PRO A 111 5.84 -4.84 6.61
C PRO A 111 5.52 -4.38 8.04
N PHE A 112 5.82 -3.13 8.42
CA PHE A 112 5.85 -2.70 9.83
C PHE A 112 4.57 -2.00 10.32
N ARG A 113 3.48 -2.05 9.57
CA ARG A 113 2.17 -1.57 10.03
C ARG A 113 1.70 -2.33 11.26
N ASP A 114 0.94 -1.67 12.13
CA ASP A 114 0.36 -2.29 13.32
C ASP A 114 -1.17 -2.14 13.39
N ASN A 115 -1.75 -2.74 14.43
CA ASN A 115 -3.21 -2.74 14.61
C ASN A 115 -3.77 -1.34 14.90
N GLU A 116 -2.98 -0.46 15.53
CA GLU A 116 -3.40 0.92 15.82
C GLU A 116 -3.57 1.70 14.51
N ASP A 117 -2.65 1.52 13.56
CA ASP A 117 -2.73 2.15 12.24
C ASP A 117 -4.02 1.75 11.52
N LEU A 118 -4.38 0.46 11.54
CA LEU A 118 -5.64 -0.04 10.95
C LEU A 118 -6.87 0.47 11.70
N ASN A 119 -6.85 0.47 13.02
CA ASN A 119 -7.96 0.96 13.83
C ASN A 119 -8.24 2.45 13.56
N ASN A 120 -7.18 3.25 13.46
CA ASN A 120 -7.29 4.67 13.10
C ASN A 120 -7.86 4.85 11.69
N MET A 121 -7.49 3.97 10.75
CA MET A 121 -7.99 3.99 9.38
C MET A 121 -9.48 3.65 9.31
N ILE A 122 -9.91 2.61 10.03
CA ILE A 122 -11.32 2.21 10.12
C ILE A 122 -12.13 3.31 10.81
N ALA A 123 -11.62 3.91 11.88
CA ALA A 123 -12.30 5.00 12.59
C ALA A 123 -12.44 6.29 11.74
N ALA A 124 -11.51 6.53 10.83
CA ALA A 124 -11.55 7.68 9.92
C ALA A 124 -12.48 7.47 8.72
N TYR A 125 -12.84 6.22 8.41
CA TYR A 125 -13.65 5.86 7.24
C TYR A 125 -15.12 6.24 7.45
N THR A 126 -15.71 6.81 6.40
CA THR A 126 -17.14 7.04 6.26
C THR A 126 -17.56 6.73 4.82
N ASP A 127 -18.81 6.35 4.58
CA ASP A 127 -19.28 5.88 3.27
C ASP A 127 -19.27 6.95 2.17
N ASP A 128 -19.14 8.22 2.52
CA ASP A 128 -19.02 9.34 1.58
C ASP A 128 -17.58 9.61 1.13
N LEU A 129 -16.59 8.92 1.69
CA LEU A 129 -15.20 9.02 1.29
C LEU A 129 -14.89 8.10 0.10
N ASP A 130 -13.96 8.52 -0.75
CA ASP A 130 -13.40 7.66 -1.78
C ASP A 130 -12.35 6.71 -1.19
N MET A 131 -11.53 7.22 -0.27
CA MET A 131 -10.44 6.46 0.32
C MET A 131 -9.98 7.04 1.67
N VAL A 132 -9.49 6.18 2.53
CA VAL A 132 -8.60 6.55 3.64
C VAL A 132 -7.22 5.94 3.34
N VAL A 133 -6.16 6.73 3.42
CA VAL A 133 -4.80 6.29 3.05
C VAL A 133 -3.81 6.56 4.17
N SER A 134 -2.88 5.64 4.36
CA SER A 134 -1.76 5.84 5.27
C SER A 134 -0.71 6.76 4.66
N VAL A 135 -0.21 7.69 5.46
CA VAL A 135 0.77 8.69 5.05
C VAL A 135 1.87 8.84 6.09
N LYS A 136 3.01 9.38 5.66
CA LYS A 136 4.07 9.87 6.53
C LYS A 136 4.29 11.35 6.30
N GLN A 137 4.93 12.02 7.27
CA GLN A 137 5.39 13.39 7.06
C GLN A 137 6.53 13.37 6.02
N SER A 138 6.38 14.16 4.95
CA SER A 138 7.45 14.26 3.95
C SER A 138 8.66 15.01 4.50
N LYS A 139 9.85 14.45 4.26
CA LYS A 139 11.12 15.13 4.51
C LYS A 139 11.41 16.18 3.45
N GLU A 140 10.84 16.01 2.24
CA GLU A 140 10.94 16.95 1.13
C GLU A 140 9.71 17.85 1.09
N ASN A 141 9.91 19.11 0.66
CA ASN A 141 8.84 20.10 0.68
C ASN A 141 8.87 20.93 -0.61
N PRO A 142 7.77 20.96 -1.40
CA PRO A 142 7.72 21.65 -2.68
C PRO A 142 7.85 23.18 -2.57
N TYR A 143 7.61 23.73 -1.38
CA TYR A 143 7.83 25.16 -1.12
C TYR A 143 9.28 25.49 -0.76
N PHE A 144 10.12 24.48 -0.45
CA PHE A 144 11.45 24.71 0.11
C PHE A 144 12.58 24.08 -0.68
N ASN A 145 12.59 22.75 -0.85
CA ASN A 145 13.72 21.99 -1.39
C ASN A 145 13.38 21.05 -2.57
N LEU A 146 12.16 21.12 -3.12
CA LEU A 146 11.82 20.46 -4.37
C LEU A 146 11.74 21.48 -5.49
N PHE A 147 12.35 21.15 -6.62
CA PHE A 147 12.48 22.02 -7.79
C PHE A 147 12.09 21.24 -9.05
N GLU A 148 11.60 21.96 -10.03
CA GLU A 148 11.38 21.50 -11.40
C GLU A 148 12.34 22.24 -12.33
N GLU A 149 12.76 21.58 -13.42
CA GLU A 149 13.59 22.24 -14.45
C GLU A 149 12.67 22.92 -15.48
N ASN A 150 12.92 24.18 -15.77
CA ASN A 150 12.22 24.90 -16.81
C ASN A 150 12.82 24.63 -18.20
N SER A 151 12.19 25.15 -19.25
CA SER A 151 12.64 24.96 -20.66
C SER A 151 14.02 25.51 -20.98
N GLU A 152 14.58 26.37 -20.12
CA GLU A 152 15.91 26.97 -20.25
C GLU A 152 17.00 26.23 -19.42
N GLY A 153 16.61 25.17 -18.69
CA GLY A 153 17.51 24.38 -17.85
C GLY A 153 17.74 24.95 -16.45
N TYR A 154 16.95 25.92 -16.00
CA TYR A 154 17.03 26.47 -14.65
C TYR A 154 16.06 25.78 -13.68
N LEU A 155 16.52 25.61 -12.43
CA LEU A 155 15.67 25.09 -11.36
C LEU A 155 14.72 26.17 -10.83
N ILE A 156 13.42 25.87 -10.86
CA ILE A 156 12.36 26.66 -10.25
C ILE A 156 11.68 25.85 -9.13
N LYS A 157 11.23 26.49 -8.06
CA LYS A 157 10.51 25.81 -6.99
C LYS A 157 9.22 25.18 -7.51
N SER A 158 8.93 23.92 -7.15
CA SER A 158 7.71 23.20 -7.56
C SER A 158 6.42 23.89 -7.08
N LYS A 159 6.48 24.63 -5.95
CA LYS A 159 5.39 25.48 -5.48
C LYS A 159 5.91 26.86 -5.07
N ALA A 160 5.17 27.89 -5.46
CA ALA A 160 5.46 29.26 -5.07
C ALA A 160 5.33 29.47 -3.55
N GLY A 161 6.26 30.22 -2.96
CA GLY A 161 6.24 30.58 -1.54
C GLY A 161 7.55 31.24 -1.10
N ASN A 162 7.46 32.16 -0.15
CA ASN A 162 8.60 32.92 0.40
C ASN A 162 8.96 32.41 1.81
N PHE A 163 9.32 31.13 1.92
CA PHE A 163 9.73 30.54 3.19
C PHE A 163 11.26 30.52 3.28
N LEU A 164 11.81 31.06 4.35
CA LEU A 164 13.25 31.10 4.61
C LEU A 164 13.73 29.85 5.36
N ARG A 165 12.86 29.21 6.12
CA ARG A 165 13.18 28.02 6.91
C ARG A 165 12.14 26.92 6.64
N ARG A 166 12.57 25.68 6.67
CA ARG A 166 11.73 24.51 6.43
C ARG A 166 10.53 24.42 7.38
N GLN A 167 10.74 24.74 8.66
CA GLN A 167 9.67 24.70 9.68
C GLN A 167 8.58 25.74 9.48
N ASP A 168 8.81 26.77 8.68
CA ASP A 168 7.83 27.82 8.38
C ASP A 168 6.94 27.42 7.18
N CYS A 169 7.34 26.36 6.45
CA CYS A 169 6.56 25.87 5.31
C CYS A 169 5.31 25.10 5.76
N PRO A 170 4.24 25.08 4.94
CA PRO A 170 3.12 24.19 5.17
C PRO A 170 3.58 22.73 5.27
N GLN A 171 2.93 21.97 6.17
CA GLN A 171 3.18 20.54 6.28
C GLN A 171 2.80 19.82 4.98
N VAL A 172 3.68 18.96 4.49
CA VAL A 172 3.44 18.12 3.33
C VAL A 172 3.48 16.67 3.75
N LEU A 173 2.55 15.88 3.23
CA LEU A 173 2.39 14.47 3.51
C LEU A 173 2.67 13.66 2.26
N ALA A 174 3.31 12.52 2.41
CA ALA A 174 3.53 11.55 1.35
C ALA A 174 2.76 10.26 1.66
N TYR A 175 2.17 9.63 0.66
CA TYR A 175 1.70 8.25 0.79
C TYR A 175 2.91 7.39 1.14
N ASN A 176 2.75 6.54 2.16
CA ASN A 176 3.84 5.69 2.63
C ASN A 176 3.80 4.27 2.05
N GLY A 177 2.88 4.02 1.11
CA GLY A 177 2.77 2.73 0.45
C GLY A 177 2.15 1.61 1.30
N SER A 178 1.80 1.84 2.56
CA SER A 178 1.47 0.76 3.49
C SER A 178 0.04 0.25 3.36
N MET A 179 -0.95 1.14 3.51
CA MET A 179 -2.37 0.77 3.57
C MET A 179 -3.26 1.77 2.82
N TYR A 180 -4.24 1.24 2.09
CA TYR A 180 -5.27 2.01 1.40
C TYR A 180 -6.63 1.36 1.67
N LEU A 181 -7.51 2.05 2.38
CA LEU A 181 -8.90 1.62 2.60
C LEU A 181 -9.78 2.34 1.59
N ILE A 182 -10.17 1.62 0.55
CA ILE A 182 -10.78 2.16 -0.67
C ILE A 182 -12.26 1.82 -0.67
N ASN A 183 -13.11 2.81 -0.85
CA ASN A 183 -14.55 2.62 -0.97
C ASN A 183 -14.87 1.82 -2.24
N THR A 184 -15.62 0.72 -2.10
CA THR A 184 -15.95 -0.16 -3.22
C THR A 184 -16.80 0.56 -4.27
N SER A 185 -17.73 1.43 -3.86
CA SER A 185 -18.57 2.19 -4.79
C SER A 185 -17.78 3.24 -5.55
N SER A 186 -16.79 3.88 -4.90
CA SER A 186 -15.93 4.89 -5.55
C SER A 186 -15.01 4.25 -6.58
N VAL A 187 -14.33 3.14 -6.25
CA VAL A 187 -13.39 2.49 -7.19
C VAL A 187 -14.10 1.89 -8.42
N LYS A 188 -15.36 1.52 -8.30
CA LYS A 188 -16.17 1.07 -9.45
C LYS A 188 -16.56 2.21 -10.38
N LYS A 189 -16.60 3.43 -9.88
CA LYS A 189 -17.13 4.60 -10.59
C LYS A 189 -16.04 5.54 -11.11
N TYR A 190 -14.93 5.61 -10.40
CA TYR A 190 -13.84 6.55 -10.64
C TYR A 190 -12.49 5.86 -10.65
N SER A 191 -11.55 6.38 -11.44
CA SER A 191 -10.13 6.05 -11.32
C SER A 191 -9.52 6.74 -10.09
N PHE A 192 -8.36 6.28 -9.63
CA PHE A 192 -7.70 6.88 -8.45
C PHE A 192 -7.33 8.36 -8.64
N SER A 193 -7.07 8.79 -9.88
CA SER A 193 -6.79 10.20 -10.19
C SER A 193 -7.99 11.12 -10.04
N GLU A 194 -9.21 10.56 -10.03
CA GLU A 194 -10.46 11.29 -9.88
C GLU A 194 -10.95 11.30 -8.42
N PHE A 195 -10.32 10.56 -7.52
CA PHE A 195 -10.66 10.57 -6.10
C PHE A 195 -10.42 11.95 -5.50
N SER A 196 -11.45 12.53 -4.89
CA SER A 196 -11.43 13.87 -4.31
C SER A 196 -11.65 13.88 -2.81
N LYS A 197 -12.32 12.87 -2.26
CA LYS A 197 -12.63 12.74 -0.84
C LYS A 197 -11.70 11.72 -0.18
N ILE A 198 -10.46 12.11 0.05
CA ILE A 198 -9.43 11.26 0.63
C ILE A 198 -9.08 11.76 2.03
N LYS A 199 -9.26 10.92 3.04
CA LYS A 199 -8.73 11.16 4.39
C LYS A 199 -7.38 10.45 4.58
N LYS A 200 -6.59 10.96 5.50
CA LYS A 200 -5.28 10.43 5.86
C LYS A 200 -5.26 9.80 7.23
N VAL A 201 -4.38 8.81 7.42
CA VAL A 201 -3.90 8.36 8.72
C VAL A 201 -2.38 8.53 8.74
N LEU A 202 -1.88 9.31 9.70
CA LEU A 202 -0.45 9.55 9.83
C LEU A 202 0.19 8.36 10.55
N MET A 203 1.18 7.75 9.90
CA MET A 203 2.03 6.72 10.48
C MET A 203 3.42 7.28 10.76
N PRO A 204 4.10 6.86 11.84
CA PRO A 204 5.47 7.26 12.11
C PRO A 204 6.46 6.68 11.07
N ASP A 205 7.64 7.30 10.97
CA ASP A 205 8.66 6.93 9.99
C ASP A 205 9.08 5.45 10.11
N GLU A 206 9.14 4.93 11.34
CA GLU A 206 9.54 3.55 11.64
C GLU A 206 8.57 2.52 11.04
N ARG A 207 7.28 2.82 11.03
CA ARG A 207 6.24 1.97 10.43
C ARG A 207 5.95 2.30 8.96
N SER A 208 6.63 3.32 8.42
CA SER A 208 6.44 3.83 7.05
C SER A 208 7.58 3.48 6.09
N ILE A 209 8.35 2.43 6.40
CA ILE A 209 9.41 1.93 5.51
C ILE A 209 8.74 1.22 4.34
N ASP A 210 9.09 1.62 3.13
CA ASP A 210 8.71 0.98 1.87
C ASP A 210 9.96 0.34 1.25
N ILE A 211 9.94 -0.97 1.09
CA ILE A 211 11.11 -1.76 0.66
C ILE A 211 11.11 -1.86 -0.87
N ASP A 212 11.82 -0.99 -1.55
CA ASP A 212 11.99 -1.03 -3.00
C ASP A 212 13.42 -1.34 -3.44
N THR A 213 14.41 -0.94 -2.64
CA THR A 213 15.83 -1.10 -2.94
C THR A 213 16.53 -1.99 -1.90
N TYR A 214 17.79 -2.36 -2.20
CA TYR A 214 18.62 -3.06 -1.22
C TYR A 214 18.93 -2.20 0.02
N ALA A 215 19.02 -0.88 -0.14
CA ALA A 215 19.20 0.04 0.98
C ALA A 215 17.99 0.01 1.93
N ASP A 216 16.76 0.02 1.38
CA ASP A 216 15.54 -0.11 2.18
C ASP A 216 15.48 -1.46 2.89
N TRP A 217 15.94 -2.53 2.21
CA TRP A 217 16.03 -3.86 2.81
C TRP A 217 16.94 -3.86 4.04
N LYS A 218 18.12 -3.24 3.94
CA LYS A 218 19.05 -3.12 5.07
C LYS A 218 18.49 -2.27 6.20
N LEU A 219 17.76 -1.23 5.87
CA LEU A 219 17.04 -0.42 6.85
C LEU A 219 15.97 -1.26 7.57
N ALA A 220 15.19 -2.03 6.83
CA ALA A 220 14.18 -2.93 7.40
C ALA A 220 14.81 -4.01 8.32
N GLU A 221 15.93 -4.63 7.92
CA GLU A 221 16.68 -5.56 8.77
C GLU A 221 17.16 -4.90 10.07
N PHE A 222 17.62 -3.67 10.00
CA PHE A 222 18.03 -2.89 11.17
C PHE A 222 16.86 -2.64 12.13
N TYR A 223 15.69 -2.24 11.59
CA TYR A 223 14.50 -2.01 12.41
C TYR A 223 14.02 -3.27 13.11
N LEU A 224 13.98 -4.41 12.42
CA LEU A 224 13.59 -5.68 13.03
C LEU A 224 14.46 -6.10 14.20
N LYS A 225 15.75 -5.71 14.17
CA LYS A 225 16.70 -6.08 15.24
C LYS A 225 16.67 -5.11 16.43
N ASN A 226 16.31 -3.86 16.22
CA ASN A 226 16.55 -2.80 17.21
C ASN A 226 15.27 -2.09 17.68
N VAL A 227 14.16 -2.25 16.98
CA VAL A 227 12.86 -1.66 17.36
C VAL A 227 11.90 -2.82 17.64
N LYS A 228 11.69 -3.09 18.92
CA LYS A 228 10.67 -4.03 19.42
C LYS A 228 9.46 -3.27 19.93
#